data_b2d12b24e5fa42069ff35fb39e097b7b
#
_entry.id   b2d12b24e5fa42069ff35fb39e097b7b
#
_cell.length_a   1.000
_cell.length_b   1.000
_cell.length_c   1.000
_cell.angle_alpha   90.00
_cell.angle_beta   90.00
_cell.angle_gamma   90.00
#
_symmetry.space_group_name_H-M   'P 1'
#
loop_
_entity.id
_entity.type
_entity.pdbx_description
1 polymer ?
#
loop_
_entity_poly.entity_id
_entity_poly.type
_entity_poly.pdbx_seq_one_letter_code
_entity_poly.pdbx_strand_id
1 'polypeptide(L)'
;MDNCKVIAITNQKGGVGKTTTTVNLGVGLAKEGYRVLLIDADPQGSLTVSLGVKNPDELPVSLASVLQRVIEDRPINEHMGIIQHQEGVDLLPSNIELSGLEISLFNVMSREFILKGYVDEIRKNYDYILIDCMPSLGMMTVNSLV
;
A
#
# COMPACT_ATOMS: atom_id res chain seq x y z
N MET A 1 3.44 1.49 22.61
CA MET A 1 2.31 1.25 21.69
C MET A 1 2.32 2.29 20.60
N ASP A 2 2.17 1.89 19.38
CA ASP A 2 2.01 2.87 18.32
C ASP A 2 0.55 3.33 18.23
N ASN A 3 0.36 4.53 17.70
CA ASN A 3 -0.97 5.09 17.47
C ASN A 3 -1.27 5.16 15.97
N CYS A 4 -0.60 4.36 15.17
CA CYS A 4 -0.77 4.37 13.73
C CYS A 4 -2.18 3.95 13.34
N LYS A 5 -2.82 4.76 12.51
CA LYS A 5 -4.12 4.45 11.94
C LYS A 5 -3.94 3.93 10.52
N VAL A 6 -4.52 2.78 10.25
CA VAL A 6 -4.47 2.14 8.94
C VAL A 6 -5.83 2.25 8.29
N ILE A 7 -5.88 2.88 7.12
CA ILE A 7 -7.13 3.18 6.42
C ILE A 7 -7.05 2.59 5.01
N ALA A 8 -7.96 1.68 4.69
CA ALA A 8 -8.08 1.15 3.34
C ALA A 8 -9.11 1.97 2.55
N ILE A 9 -8.73 2.43 1.38
CA ILE A 9 -9.59 3.25 0.53
C ILE A 9 -10.01 2.41 -0.66
N THR A 10 -11.31 2.24 -0.83
CA THR A 10 -11.87 1.43 -1.90
C THR A 10 -12.95 2.19 -2.65
N ASN A 11 -13.20 1.78 -3.90
CA ASN A 11 -14.30 2.32 -4.70
C ASN A 11 -14.85 1.21 -5.56
N GLN A 12 -16.11 0.87 -5.36
CA GLN A 12 -16.76 -0.21 -6.07
C GLN A 12 -17.12 0.13 -7.52
N LYS A 13 -17.08 1.40 -7.89
CA LYS A 13 -17.52 1.85 -9.21
C LYS A 13 -16.37 2.24 -10.14
N GLY A 14 -15.17 1.72 -9.90
CA GLY A 14 -14.03 2.08 -10.74
C GLY A 14 -13.37 3.39 -10.34
N GLY A 15 -12.14 3.51 -10.58
CA GLY A 15 -11.11 4.03 -9.82
C GLY A 15 -10.75 5.48 -9.80
N VAL A 16 -11.35 6.38 -10.56
CA VAL A 16 -10.77 7.72 -10.68
C VAL A 16 -10.79 8.50 -9.36
N GLY A 17 -11.90 8.46 -8.64
CA GLY A 17 -12.04 9.19 -7.39
C GLY A 17 -11.24 8.59 -6.25
N LYS A 18 -11.03 7.29 -6.26
CA LYS A 18 -10.32 6.57 -5.21
C LYS A 18 -8.87 7.03 -5.08
N THR A 19 -8.14 7.04 -6.18
CA THR A 19 -6.73 7.45 -6.19
C THR A 19 -6.57 8.91 -5.80
N THR A 20 -7.41 9.78 -6.36
CA THR A 20 -7.40 11.21 -6.03
C THR A 20 -7.66 11.43 -4.54
N THR A 21 -8.64 10.72 -3.97
CA THR A 21 -8.94 10.80 -2.54
C THR A 21 -7.75 10.36 -1.71
N THR A 22 -7.11 9.26 -2.07
CA THR A 22 -5.94 8.74 -1.35
C THR A 22 -4.81 9.76 -1.34
N VAL A 23 -4.49 10.34 -2.49
CA VAL A 23 -3.41 11.34 -2.60
C VAL A 23 -3.76 12.57 -1.78
N ASN A 24 -4.95 13.11 -1.94
CA ASN A 24 -5.36 14.34 -1.25
C ASN A 24 -5.37 14.17 0.26
N LEU A 25 -5.89 13.05 0.74
CA LEU A 25 -5.91 12.76 2.17
C LEU A 25 -4.49 12.62 2.71
N GLY A 26 -3.65 11.85 2.02
CA GLY A 26 -2.27 11.62 2.45
C GLY A 26 -1.43 12.90 2.48
N VAL A 27 -1.49 13.68 1.42
CA VAL A 27 -0.76 14.96 1.35
C VAL A 27 -1.28 15.94 2.39
N GLY A 28 -2.61 15.99 2.58
CA GLY A 28 -3.20 16.84 3.60
C GLY A 28 -2.72 16.50 5.01
N LEU A 29 -2.67 15.21 5.34
CA LEU A 29 -2.17 14.76 6.65
C LEU A 29 -0.68 15.07 6.81
N ALA A 30 0.10 14.89 5.75
CA ALA A 30 1.52 15.22 5.81
C ALA A 30 1.75 16.72 6.06
N LYS A 31 0.93 17.56 5.47
CA LYS A 31 1.02 19.02 5.70
C LYS A 31 0.66 19.39 7.14
N GLU A 32 -0.12 18.58 7.82
CA GLU A 32 -0.43 18.76 9.24
C GLU A 32 0.68 18.24 10.16
N GLY A 33 1.76 17.69 9.59
CA GLY A 33 2.90 17.22 10.36
C GLY A 33 2.89 15.74 10.68
N TYR A 34 1.92 14.98 10.17
CA TYR A 34 1.87 13.53 10.38
C TYR A 34 2.82 12.79 9.45
N ARG A 35 3.32 11.66 9.94
CA ARG A 35 4.12 10.74 9.11
C ARG A 35 3.16 9.82 8.39
N VAL A 36 3.15 9.88 7.05
CA VAL A 36 2.16 9.21 6.22
C VAL A 36 2.82 8.27 5.22
N LEU A 37 2.36 7.03 5.17
CA LEU A 37 2.71 6.08 4.12
C LEU A 37 1.48 5.81 3.25
N LEU A 38 1.65 5.90 1.95
CA LEU A 38 0.65 5.49 0.97
C LEU A 38 1.09 4.15 0.38
N ILE A 39 0.23 3.13 0.46
CA ILE A 39 0.49 1.83 -0.13
C ILE A 39 -0.43 1.66 -1.33
N ASP A 40 0.15 1.42 -2.50
CA ASP A 40 -0.63 1.12 -3.70
C ASP A 40 -0.83 -0.39 -3.77
N ALA A 41 -2.03 -0.86 -3.45
CA ALA A 41 -2.38 -2.28 -3.46
C ALA A 41 -3.25 -2.65 -4.66
N ASP A 42 -3.14 -1.87 -5.75
CA ASP A 42 -3.84 -2.12 -7.00
C ASP A 42 -2.79 -2.42 -8.08
N PRO A 43 -2.86 -3.60 -8.75
CA PRO A 43 -1.90 -3.94 -9.80
C PRO A 43 -1.85 -2.95 -10.95
N GLN A 44 -2.91 -2.17 -11.16
CA GLN A 44 -2.91 -1.12 -12.18
C GLN A 44 -1.95 0.02 -11.86
N GLY A 45 -1.60 0.20 -10.60
CA GLY A 45 -0.60 1.18 -10.22
C GLY A 45 -1.03 2.63 -10.37
N SER A 46 -2.32 2.92 -10.30
CA SER A 46 -2.83 4.28 -10.52
C SER A 46 -2.27 5.28 -9.50
N LEU A 47 -2.20 4.90 -8.23
CA LEU A 47 -1.61 5.75 -7.20
C LEU A 47 -0.12 5.97 -7.48
N THR A 48 0.58 4.92 -7.83
CA THR A 48 2.02 4.96 -8.14
C THR A 48 2.30 5.95 -9.28
N VAL A 49 1.54 5.84 -10.37
CA VAL A 49 1.69 6.73 -11.51
C VAL A 49 1.33 8.18 -11.14
N SER A 50 0.26 8.38 -10.37
CA SER A 50 -0.19 9.72 -10.01
C SER A 50 0.82 10.44 -9.12
N LEU A 51 1.69 9.71 -8.43
CA LEU A 51 2.76 10.29 -7.61
C LEU A 51 4.09 10.39 -8.38
N GLY A 52 4.07 10.20 -9.69
CA GLY A 52 5.20 10.54 -10.55
C GLY A 52 6.09 9.38 -10.98
N VAL A 53 5.76 8.15 -10.64
CA VAL A 53 6.52 6.99 -11.12
C VAL A 53 6.05 6.70 -12.54
N LYS A 54 6.89 6.99 -13.53
CA LYS A 54 6.51 6.91 -14.95
C LYS A 54 6.39 5.48 -15.47
N ASN A 55 7.28 4.60 -15.02
CA ASN A 55 7.35 3.22 -15.51
C ASN A 55 7.35 2.27 -14.31
N PRO A 56 6.18 2.02 -13.68
CA PRO A 56 6.13 1.17 -12.49
C PRO A 56 6.71 -0.23 -12.68
N ASP A 57 6.55 -0.80 -13.89
CA ASP A 57 7.02 -2.17 -14.15
C ASP A 57 8.54 -2.28 -14.21
N GLU A 58 9.23 -1.15 -14.29
CA GLU A 58 10.69 -1.11 -14.25
C GLU A 58 11.25 -0.95 -12.83
N LEU A 59 10.38 -0.81 -11.83
CA LEU A 59 10.83 -0.67 -10.44
C LEU A 59 11.51 -1.95 -9.97
N PRO A 60 12.68 -1.86 -9.33
CA PRO A 60 13.36 -3.04 -8.80
C PRO A 60 12.64 -3.64 -7.60
N VAL A 61 11.92 -2.83 -6.85
CA VAL A 61 11.19 -3.28 -5.65
C VAL A 61 9.83 -2.59 -5.60
N SER A 62 8.81 -3.37 -5.33
CA SER A 62 7.42 -2.89 -5.23
C SER A 62 6.73 -3.59 -4.08
N LEU A 63 5.43 -3.33 -3.90
CA LEU A 63 4.63 -4.04 -2.90
C LEU A 63 4.74 -5.55 -3.09
N ALA A 64 4.66 -6.04 -4.33
CA ALA A 64 4.78 -7.48 -4.61
C ALA A 64 6.07 -8.07 -4.08
N SER A 65 7.19 -7.36 -4.26
CA SER A 65 8.50 -7.80 -3.76
C SER A 65 8.50 -7.96 -2.23
N VAL A 66 7.92 -6.98 -1.55
CA VAL A 66 7.86 -6.97 -0.09
C VAL A 66 6.95 -8.08 0.42
N LEU A 67 5.77 -8.23 -0.18
CA LEU A 67 4.84 -9.29 0.21
C LEU A 67 5.41 -10.67 -0.04
N GLN A 68 6.19 -10.83 -1.11
CA GLN A 68 6.85 -12.11 -1.39
C GLN A 68 7.80 -12.51 -0.25
N ARG A 69 8.51 -11.55 0.32
CA ARG A 69 9.37 -11.83 1.49
C ARG A 69 8.55 -12.25 2.70
N VAL A 70 7.39 -11.64 2.92
CA VAL A 70 6.50 -12.04 4.01
C VAL A 70 6.04 -13.49 3.81
N ILE A 71 5.66 -13.84 2.57
CA ILE A 71 5.24 -15.21 2.23
C ILE A 71 6.35 -16.22 2.53
N GLU A 72 7.59 -15.86 2.21
CA GLU A 72 8.75 -16.73 2.37
C GLU A 72 9.34 -16.69 3.78
N ASP A 73 8.69 -15.95 4.69
CA ASP A 73 9.16 -15.76 6.07
C ASP A 73 10.59 -15.23 6.12
N ARG A 74 10.92 -14.31 5.22
CA ARG A 74 12.24 -13.67 5.13
C ARG A 74 12.22 -12.31 5.81
N PRO A 75 13.36 -11.87 6.36
CA PRO A 75 13.43 -10.54 6.99
C PRO A 75 13.08 -9.42 6.01
N ILE A 76 12.40 -8.40 6.51
CA ILE A 76 12.04 -7.22 5.75
C ILE A 76 12.80 -6.04 6.34
N ASN A 77 13.50 -5.30 5.46
CA ASN A 77 14.02 -3.99 5.82
C ASN A 77 12.84 -3.02 5.79
N GLU A 78 12.65 -2.27 6.87
CA GLU A 78 11.48 -1.37 6.99
C GLU A 78 11.42 -0.27 5.94
N HIS A 79 12.53 0.02 5.27
CA HIS A 79 12.57 1.01 4.19
C HIS A 79 12.51 0.38 2.80
N MET A 80 12.44 -0.94 2.71
CA MET A 80 12.47 -1.65 1.45
C MET A 80 11.32 -1.25 0.54
N GLY A 81 11.65 -0.74 -0.65
CA GLY A 81 10.67 -0.36 -1.67
C GLY A 81 10.00 0.99 -1.43
N ILE A 82 10.22 1.62 -0.30
CA ILE A 82 9.56 2.88 0.03
C ILE A 82 10.25 4.04 -0.66
N ILE A 83 9.46 4.85 -1.35
CA ILE A 83 9.90 6.05 -2.07
C ILE A 83 9.46 7.27 -1.27
N GLN A 84 10.38 8.17 -0.97
CA GLN A 84 10.05 9.43 -0.33
C GLN A 84 9.61 10.43 -1.39
N HIS A 85 8.39 10.92 -1.27
CA HIS A 85 7.83 11.86 -2.24
C HIS A 85 8.01 13.30 -1.76
N GLN A 86 8.20 14.21 -2.73
CA GLN A 86 8.43 15.63 -2.43
C GLN A 86 7.27 16.28 -1.69
N GLU A 87 6.06 15.75 -1.76
CA GLU A 87 4.90 16.27 -1.04
C GLU A 87 4.85 15.84 0.44
N GLY A 88 5.89 15.18 0.91
CA GLY A 88 6.02 14.81 2.31
C GLY A 88 5.41 13.47 2.69
N VAL A 89 4.90 12.72 1.73
CA VAL A 89 4.39 11.37 1.96
C VAL A 89 5.42 10.35 1.49
N ASP A 90 5.38 9.16 2.10
CA ASP A 90 6.14 8.01 1.60
C ASP A 90 5.20 7.15 0.76
N LEU A 91 5.73 6.49 -0.24
CA LEU A 91 4.97 5.64 -1.16
C LEU A 91 5.58 4.24 -1.22
N LEU A 92 4.78 3.21 -1.02
CA LEU A 92 5.13 1.85 -1.41
C LEU A 92 4.41 1.58 -2.72
N PRO A 93 5.15 1.53 -3.84
CA PRO A 93 4.54 1.48 -5.17
C PRO A 93 4.06 0.09 -5.55
N SER A 94 3.17 0.04 -6.53
CA SER A 94 2.67 -1.18 -7.15
C SER A 94 3.06 -1.25 -8.61
N ASN A 95 3.02 -2.46 -9.15
CA ASN A 95 3.19 -2.72 -10.58
C ASN A 95 2.49 -4.03 -10.96
N ILE A 96 2.68 -4.46 -12.20
CA ILE A 96 2.01 -5.65 -12.72
C ILE A 96 2.39 -6.94 -11.98
N GLU A 97 3.54 -6.97 -11.31
CA GLU A 97 3.96 -8.13 -10.54
C GLU A 97 2.96 -8.49 -9.44
N LEU A 98 2.21 -7.51 -8.95
CA LEU A 98 1.19 -7.76 -7.93
C LEU A 98 0.08 -8.67 -8.46
N SER A 99 -0.26 -8.57 -9.75
CA SER A 99 -1.24 -9.47 -10.37
C SER A 99 -0.79 -10.91 -10.32
N GLY A 100 0.48 -11.17 -10.59
CA GLY A 100 1.05 -12.52 -10.52
C GLY A 100 1.00 -13.07 -9.11
N LEU A 101 1.28 -12.24 -8.13
CA LEU A 101 1.23 -12.63 -6.73
C LEU A 101 -0.21 -12.97 -6.32
N GLU A 102 -1.18 -12.17 -6.74
CA GLU A 102 -2.59 -12.42 -6.42
C GLU A 102 -3.09 -13.73 -7.01
N ILE A 103 -2.64 -14.09 -8.21
CA ILE A 103 -3.01 -15.36 -8.83
C ILE A 103 -2.52 -16.54 -8.01
N SER A 104 -1.33 -16.44 -7.42
CA SER A 104 -0.77 -17.51 -6.60
C SER A 104 -1.39 -17.60 -5.22
N LEU A 105 -2.14 -16.57 -4.79
CA LEU A 105 -2.82 -16.53 -3.50
C LEU A 105 -4.33 -16.72 -3.72
N PHE A 106 -4.76 -17.98 -3.82
CA PHE A 106 -6.17 -18.31 -4.07
C PHE A 106 -7.08 -17.86 -2.95
N ASN A 107 -6.56 -17.79 -1.74
CA ASN A 107 -7.35 -17.55 -0.55
C ASN A 107 -7.26 -16.08 -0.18
N VAL A 108 -8.41 -15.41 -0.17
CA VAL A 108 -8.48 -13.98 0.20
C VAL A 108 -7.92 -13.74 1.59
N MET A 109 -8.18 -14.66 2.53
CA MET A 109 -7.66 -14.53 3.89
C MET A 109 -6.13 -14.56 3.93
N SER A 110 -5.51 -15.39 3.09
CA SER A 110 -4.05 -15.42 3.00
C SER A 110 -3.48 -14.08 2.55
N ARG A 111 -4.13 -13.45 1.57
CA ARG A 111 -3.70 -12.12 1.10
C ARG A 111 -3.78 -11.08 2.20
N GLU A 112 -4.85 -11.12 3.00
CA GLU A 112 -5.02 -10.19 4.10
C GLU A 112 -3.97 -10.40 5.19
N PHE A 113 -3.68 -11.64 5.55
CA PHE A 113 -2.66 -11.95 6.54
C PHE A 113 -1.29 -11.46 6.11
N ILE A 114 -0.98 -11.62 4.83
CA ILE A 114 0.32 -11.21 4.30
C ILE A 114 0.46 -9.69 4.36
N LEU A 115 -0.55 -8.95 3.89
CA LEU A 115 -0.53 -7.50 3.94
C LEU A 115 -0.50 -7.01 5.39
N LYS A 116 -1.30 -7.60 6.25
CA LYS A 116 -1.32 -7.26 7.67
C LYS A 116 0.05 -7.49 8.30
N GLY A 117 0.71 -8.60 7.98
CA GLY A 117 2.04 -8.91 8.49
C GLY A 117 3.05 -7.82 8.13
N TYR A 118 3.01 -7.35 6.90
CA TYR A 118 3.86 -6.25 6.47
C TYR A 118 3.53 -4.97 7.23
N VAL A 119 2.26 -4.61 7.29
CA VAL A 119 1.83 -3.37 7.95
C VAL A 119 2.23 -3.38 9.42
N ASP A 120 2.07 -4.51 10.11
CA ASP A 120 2.43 -4.62 11.52
C ASP A 120 3.93 -4.36 11.75
N GLU A 121 4.76 -4.71 10.79
CA GLU A 121 6.21 -4.48 10.89
C GLU A 121 6.59 -3.01 10.78
N ILE A 122 5.84 -2.23 9.99
CA ILE A 122 6.24 -0.86 9.67
C ILE A 122 5.41 0.21 10.34
N ARG A 123 4.29 -0.14 10.98
CA ARG A 123 3.34 0.85 11.51
C ARG A 123 3.95 1.74 12.59
N LYS A 124 4.98 1.29 13.26
CA LYS A 124 5.67 2.10 14.28
C LYS A 124 6.34 3.35 13.70
N ASN A 125 6.58 3.36 12.39
CA ASN A 125 7.25 4.47 11.70
C ASN A 125 6.29 5.54 11.19
N TYR A 126 4.99 5.30 11.28
CA TYR A 126 3.98 6.16 10.67
C TYR A 126 2.84 6.48 11.61
N ASP A 127 2.23 7.63 11.42
CA ASP A 127 1.01 8.02 12.11
C ASP A 127 -0.22 7.56 11.33
N TYR A 128 -0.10 7.51 10.00
CA TYR A 128 -1.16 7.05 9.10
C TYR A 128 -0.58 6.19 8.00
N ILE A 129 -1.26 5.09 7.71
CA ILE A 129 -0.99 4.26 6.53
C ILE A 129 -2.28 4.19 5.73
N LEU A 130 -2.27 4.71 4.52
CA LEU A 130 -3.41 4.70 3.61
C LEU A 130 -3.16 3.67 2.53
N ILE A 131 -4.10 2.75 2.35
CA ILE A 131 -3.96 1.66 1.38
C ILE A 131 -4.97 1.86 0.26
N ASP A 132 -4.49 2.06 -0.96
CA ASP A 132 -5.32 2.19 -2.15
C ASP A 132 -5.62 0.79 -2.68
N CYS A 133 -6.81 0.27 -2.37
CA CYS A 133 -7.18 -1.13 -2.61
C CYS A 133 -8.15 -1.29 -3.78
N MET A 134 -8.05 -2.43 -4.45
CA MET A 134 -9.12 -2.87 -5.35
C MET A 134 -10.38 -3.17 -4.54
N PRO A 135 -11.59 -2.98 -5.14
CA PRO A 135 -12.84 -3.27 -4.44
C PRO A 135 -12.94 -4.70 -3.89
N SER A 136 -12.42 -5.67 -4.63
CA SER A 136 -12.45 -7.08 -4.23
C SER A 136 -11.64 -7.37 -2.97
N LEU A 137 -10.71 -6.49 -2.62
CA LEU A 137 -9.84 -6.65 -1.46
C LEU A 137 -10.26 -5.76 -0.29
N GLY A 138 -10.96 -4.67 -0.59
CA GLY A 138 -11.08 -3.54 0.33
C GLY A 138 -11.78 -3.84 1.65
N MET A 139 -12.98 -4.42 1.60
CA MET A 139 -13.78 -4.64 2.81
C MET A 139 -13.06 -5.55 3.80
N MET A 140 -12.50 -6.63 3.31
CA MET A 140 -11.81 -7.58 4.16
C MET A 140 -10.51 -7.01 4.69
N THR A 141 -9.82 -6.21 3.89
CA THR A 141 -8.60 -5.54 4.32
C THR A 141 -8.89 -4.59 5.49
N VAL A 142 -9.98 -3.82 5.41
CA VAL A 142 -10.38 -2.93 6.51
C VAL A 142 -10.63 -3.74 7.78
N ASN A 143 -11.38 -4.84 7.67
CA ASN A 143 -11.69 -5.66 8.83
C ASN A 143 -10.46 -6.30 9.45
N SER A 144 -9.46 -6.62 8.65
CA SER A 144 -8.23 -7.26 9.14
C SER A 144 -7.25 -6.28 9.77
N LEU A 145 -7.22 -5.03 9.27
CA LEU A 145 -6.18 -4.06 9.64
C LEU A 145 -6.63 -3.06 10.71
N VAL A 146 -7.92 -2.88 10.83
CA VAL A 146 -8.51 -2.01 11.84
C VAL A 146 -8.77 -2.78 13.12
#